data_f022e201638162a902088fa6c6891a27
#
_entry.id   f022e201638162a902088fa6c6891a27
#
_cell.length_a   1.000
_cell.length_b   1.000
_cell.length_c   1.000
_cell.angle_alpha   90.00
_cell.angle_beta   90.00
_cell.angle_gamma   90.00
#
_symmetry.space_group_name_H-M   'P 1'
#
loop_
_entity.id
_entity.type
_entity.pdbx_description
1 polymer ?
#
loop_
_entity_poly.entity_id
_entity_poly.type
_entity_poly.pdbx_seq_one_letter_code
_entity_poly.pdbx_strand_id
1 'polypeptide(L)'
;MKILAISDVPSKALWDYGTREHLEGIDLILSCGDLPQKYLEYLTNFTAAPILYVHGNHDGSYRENEPGGCICVDDSVYVWKGLRIMGLGGSIRYNNREDSFQYTEREMRRRVRKLWRKAHHVGGIDLLLTHSPAAGLNDGNDRAHKGFACFNDLLEEYQPKWFVHGHVHLNYDAKLPRVCTRGGTTVINATERYVFEIPDPDPLQKRKFLWGSAKK
;
A
#
# COMPACT_ATOMS: atom_id res chain seq x y z
N MET A 1 3.50 4.23 -17.22
CA MET A 1 3.71 3.06 -16.36
C MET A 1 2.35 2.52 -15.91
N LYS A 2 2.07 1.24 -16.19
CA LYS A 2 0.80 0.57 -15.85
C LYS A 2 0.98 -0.28 -14.59
N ILE A 3 0.17 -0.03 -13.57
CA ILE A 3 0.29 -0.65 -12.25
C ILE A 3 -0.95 -1.48 -11.94
N LEU A 4 -0.74 -2.69 -11.44
CA LEU A 4 -1.77 -3.53 -10.87
C LEU A 4 -1.66 -3.47 -9.34
N ALA A 5 -2.72 -3.02 -8.67
CA ALA A 5 -2.85 -3.11 -7.21
C ALA A 5 -3.76 -4.28 -6.84
N ILE A 6 -3.37 -5.06 -5.82
CA ILE A 6 -4.11 -6.23 -5.31
C ILE A 6 -4.13 -6.23 -3.79
N SER A 7 -5.21 -6.72 -3.19
CA SER A 7 -5.34 -6.84 -1.73
C SER A 7 -6.50 -7.75 -1.30
N ASP A 8 -6.40 -8.32 -0.11
CA ASP A 8 -7.45 -8.97 0.69
C ASP A 8 -8.06 -10.23 0.07
N VAL A 9 -8.45 -10.18 -1.19
CA VAL A 9 -9.13 -11.27 -1.89
C VAL A 9 -8.36 -11.65 -3.15
N PRO A 10 -7.90 -12.91 -3.28
CA PRO A 10 -7.31 -13.39 -4.52
C PRO A 10 -8.29 -13.23 -5.69
N SER A 11 -7.89 -12.53 -6.74
CA SER A 11 -8.74 -12.37 -7.91
C SER A 11 -8.79 -13.65 -8.72
N LYS A 12 -9.98 -14.18 -8.98
CA LYS A 12 -10.18 -15.37 -9.81
C LYS A 12 -9.63 -15.18 -11.22
N ALA A 13 -9.72 -13.99 -11.77
CA ALA A 13 -9.18 -13.68 -13.08
C ALA A 13 -7.64 -13.80 -13.15
N LEU A 14 -6.96 -13.62 -11.99
CA LEU A 14 -5.50 -13.74 -11.88
C LEU A 14 -5.05 -15.10 -11.35
N TRP A 15 -5.96 -15.93 -10.83
CA TRP A 15 -5.65 -17.24 -10.23
C TRP A 15 -6.08 -18.41 -11.09
N ASP A 16 -7.30 -18.33 -11.64
CA ASP A 16 -7.94 -19.47 -12.30
C ASP A 16 -7.92 -19.39 -13.82
N TYR A 17 -8.08 -18.19 -14.41
CA TYR A 17 -8.31 -18.02 -15.84
C TYR A 17 -7.58 -16.81 -16.42
N GLY A 18 -6.76 -17.05 -17.47
CA GLY A 18 -6.21 -15.96 -18.26
C GLY A 18 -5.17 -15.09 -17.54
N THR A 19 -4.46 -15.64 -16.53
CA THR A 19 -3.48 -14.91 -15.71
C THR A 19 -2.50 -14.11 -16.55
N ARG A 20 -1.93 -14.72 -17.60
CA ARG A 20 -0.95 -14.07 -18.49
C ARG A 20 -1.56 -12.87 -19.23
N GLU A 21 -2.77 -13.01 -19.75
CA GLU A 21 -3.48 -11.95 -20.49
C GLU A 21 -3.77 -10.75 -19.58
N HIS A 22 -4.18 -11.01 -18.34
CA HIS A 22 -4.46 -9.97 -17.36
C HIS A 22 -3.20 -9.26 -16.82
N LEU A 23 -2.03 -9.89 -16.94
CA LEU A 23 -0.75 -9.34 -16.54
C LEU A 23 0.03 -8.72 -17.73
N GLU A 24 -0.49 -8.84 -18.94
CA GLU A 24 0.15 -8.25 -20.11
C GLU A 24 0.22 -6.73 -20.02
N GLY A 25 1.42 -6.20 -20.27
CA GLY A 25 1.70 -4.78 -20.20
C GLY A 25 1.68 -4.17 -18.79
N ILE A 26 1.57 -4.98 -17.71
CA ILE A 26 1.75 -4.50 -16.35
C ILE A 26 3.24 -4.30 -16.09
N ASP A 27 3.60 -3.09 -15.66
CA ASP A 27 4.98 -2.71 -15.32
C ASP A 27 5.33 -3.02 -13.86
N LEU A 28 4.35 -2.95 -12.95
CA LEU A 28 4.54 -3.09 -11.51
C LEU A 28 3.28 -3.67 -10.87
N ILE A 29 3.46 -4.59 -9.91
CA ILE A 29 2.37 -5.09 -9.08
C ILE A 29 2.60 -4.60 -7.65
N LEU A 30 1.55 -4.02 -7.04
CA LEU A 30 1.54 -3.56 -5.65
C LEU A 30 0.55 -4.41 -4.85
N SER A 31 1.03 -5.16 -3.86
CA SER A 31 0.18 -5.90 -2.94
C SER A 31 0.05 -5.14 -1.62
N CYS A 32 -1.20 -4.82 -1.27
CA CYS A 32 -1.51 -4.15 0.01
C CYS A 32 -1.70 -5.14 1.17
N GLY A 33 -1.35 -6.43 1.01
CA GLY A 33 -1.43 -7.45 2.07
C GLY A 33 -2.74 -8.23 2.11
N ASP A 34 -2.83 -9.11 3.09
CA ASP A 34 -3.92 -10.07 3.34
C ASP A 34 -4.21 -10.98 2.13
N LEU A 35 -3.14 -11.43 1.47
CA LEU A 35 -3.20 -12.38 0.37
C LEU A 35 -2.41 -13.65 0.70
N PRO A 36 -2.85 -14.83 0.25
CA PRO A 36 -2.08 -16.05 0.45
C PRO A 36 -0.68 -15.94 -0.21
N GLN A 37 0.37 -16.36 0.51
CA GLN A 37 1.74 -16.41 -0.01
C GLN A 37 1.80 -17.06 -1.41
N LYS A 38 1.17 -18.23 -1.54
CA LYS A 38 1.13 -18.99 -2.80
C LYS A 38 0.48 -18.25 -3.96
N TYR A 39 -0.43 -17.32 -3.66
CA TYR A 39 -1.04 -16.49 -4.69
C TYR A 39 -0.03 -15.48 -5.27
N LEU A 40 0.75 -14.83 -4.42
CA LEU A 40 1.79 -13.91 -4.88
C LEU A 40 2.88 -14.66 -5.66
N GLU A 41 3.35 -15.80 -5.14
CA GLU A 41 4.33 -16.66 -5.80
C GLU A 41 3.83 -17.19 -7.15
N TYR A 42 2.55 -17.55 -7.23
CA TYR A 42 1.94 -17.96 -8.49
C TYR A 42 2.03 -16.87 -9.56
N LEU A 43 1.73 -15.62 -9.21
CA LEU A 43 1.78 -14.50 -10.15
C LEU A 43 3.19 -14.27 -10.71
N THR A 44 4.25 -14.53 -9.95
CA THR A 44 5.65 -14.37 -10.42
C THR A 44 5.98 -15.27 -11.61
N ASN A 45 5.25 -16.36 -11.83
CA ASN A 45 5.47 -17.26 -12.96
C ASN A 45 4.92 -16.72 -14.29
N PHE A 46 4.09 -15.68 -14.25
CA PHE A 46 3.37 -15.19 -15.43
C PHE A 46 3.77 -13.78 -15.86
N THR A 47 4.61 -13.10 -15.07
CA THR A 47 5.05 -11.75 -15.38
C THR A 47 6.50 -11.51 -14.97
N ALA A 48 7.18 -10.64 -15.70
CA ALA A 48 8.47 -10.08 -15.31
C ALA A 48 8.34 -8.79 -14.47
N ALA A 49 7.12 -8.27 -14.31
CA ALA A 49 6.87 -7.12 -13.46
C ALA A 49 7.19 -7.46 -11.99
N PRO A 50 7.97 -6.65 -11.26
CA PRO A 50 8.21 -6.91 -9.85
C PRO A 50 6.92 -6.80 -9.05
N ILE A 51 6.80 -7.65 -8.02
CA ILE A 51 5.71 -7.61 -7.05
C ILE A 51 6.27 -7.00 -5.77
N LEU A 52 5.81 -5.80 -5.42
CA LEU A 52 6.13 -5.14 -4.16
C LEU A 52 4.97 -5.35 -3.19
N TYR A 53 5.26 -5.74 -1.94
CA TYR A 53 4.21 -5.96 -0.96
C TYR A 53 4.46 -5.30 0.38
N VAL A 54 3.38 -5.00 1.08
CA VAL A 54 3.33 -4.73 2.51
C VAL A 54 2.49 -5.81 3.20
N HIS A 55 2.71 -6.05 4.49
CA HIS A 55 1.91 -7.02 5.23
C HIS A 55 0.50 -6.49 5.52
N GLY A 56 -0.49 -7.35 5.36
CA GLY A 56 -1.79 -7.15 5.96
C GLY A 56 -1.84 -7.69 7.40
N ASN A 57 -2.93 -7.48 8.10
CA ASN A 57 -3.04 -7.93 9.49
C ASN A 57 -3.22 -9.44 9.63
N HIS A 58 -3.52 -10.15 8.56
CA HIS A 58 -3.62 -11.61 8.53
C HIS A 58 -2.39 -12.31 7.96
N ASP A 59 -1.36 -11.59 7.55
CA ASP A 59 -0.13 -12.14 6.95
C ASP A 59 0.89 -12.63 7.98
N GLY A 60 0.46 -13.02 9.19
CA GLY A 60 1.36 -13.50 10.25
C GLY A 60 2.29 -14.63 9.83
N SER A 61 1.82 -15.52 8.94
CA SER A 61 2.62 -16.62 8.37
C SER A 61 3.81 -16.15 7.52
N TYR A 62 3.79 -14.92 6.99
CA TYR A 62 4.91 -14.35 6.23
C TYR A 62 6.17 -14.13 7.06
N ARG A 63 6.06 -14.13 8.41
CA ARG A 63 7.23 -14.07 9.30
C ARG A 63 8.13 -15.30 9.18
N GLU A 64 7.55 -16.44 8.86
CA GLU A 64 8.28 -17.70 8.68
C GLU A 64 8.52 -18.01 7.21
N ASN A 65 7.59 -17.65 6.35
CA ASN A 65 7.62 -17.94 4.92
C ASN A 65 7.19 -16.71 4.12
N GLU A 66 8.16 -15.86 3.77
CA GLU A 66 7.91 -14.71 2.88
C GLU A 66 7.57 -15.17 1.46
N PRO A 67 6.72 -14.44 0.72
CA PRO A 67 6.41 -14.77 -0.68
C PRO A 67 7.65 -14.75 -1.56
N GLY A 68 8.03 -15.92 -2.09
CA GLY A 68 9.18 -16.08 -2.98
C GLY A 68 9.04 -15.27 -4.26
N GLY A 69 10.13 -14.62 -4.68
CA GLY A 69 10.14 -13.77 -5.89
C GLY A 69 9.45 -12.40 -5.74
N CYS A 70 8.92 -12.08 -4.54
CA CYS A 70 8.32 -10.79 -4.22
C CYS A 70 9.27 -9.93 -3.36
N ILE A 71 9.07 -8.64 -3.33
CA ILE A 71 9.91 -7.69 -2.60
C ILE A 71 9.08 -7.06 -1.48
N CYS A 72 9.47 -7.32 -0.22
CA CYS A 72 8.88 -6.65 0.93
C CYS A 72 9.32 -5.19 0.97
N VAL A 73 8.37 -4.27 0.91
CA VAL A 73 8.61 -2.83 1.05
C VAL A 73 8.04 -2.28 2.35
N ASP A 74 7.56 -3.15 3.24
CA ASP A 74 7.06 -2.74 4.55
C ASP A 74 8.19 -2.10 5.38
N ASP A 75 7.89 -1.05 6.14
CA ASP A 75 8.87 -0.25 6.88
C ASP A 75 10.03 0.27 6.02
N SER A 76 9.78 0.56 4.73
CA SER A 76 10.81 1.04 3.83
C SER A 76 10.36 2.21 2.94
N VAL A 77 11.33 2.90 2.38
CA VAL A 77 11.15 3.76 1.21
C VAL A 77 11.96 3.12 0.09
N TYR A 78 11.25 2.61 -0.90
CA TYR A 78 11.79 1.88 -2.03
C TYR A 78 11.70 2.73 -3.29
N VAL A 79 12.77 2.75 -4.08
CA VAL A 79 12.79 3.51 -5.34
C VAL A 79 12.89 2.52 -6.50
N TRP A 80 11.87 2.51 -7.35
CA TRP A 80 11.83 1.67 -8.54
C TRP A 80 11.60 2.51 -9.79
N LYS A 81 12.54 2.46 -10.73
CA LYS A 81 12.52 3.27 -11.96
C LYS A 81 12.17 4.76 -11.72
N GLY A 82 12.68 5.32 -10.61
CA GLY A 82 12.40 6.70 -10.23
C GLY A 82 11.11 6.91 -9.41
N LEU A 83 10.21 5.94 -9.32
CA LEU A 83 9.03 5.98 -8.46
C LEU A 83 9.43 5.72 -7.00
N ARG A 84 9.18 6.68 -6.12
CA ARG A 84 9.51 6.61 -4.68
C ARG A 84 8.28 6.13 -3.91
N ILE A 85 8.37 4.92 -3.38
CA ILE A 85 7.27 4.22 -2.71
C ILE A 85 7.60 4.11 -1.22
N MET A 86 6.72 4.60 -0.35
CA MET A 86 6.78 4.34 1.09
C MET A 86 5.80 3.23 1.42
N GLY A 87 6.29 2.15 2.05
CA GLY A 87 5.49 1.00 2.46
C GLY A 87 5.24 0.95 3.96
N LEU A 88 3.98 0.76 4.38
CA LEU A 88 3.55 0.63 5.77
C LEU A 88 2.39 -0.37 5.89
N GLY A 89 2.70 -1.59 6.25
CA GLY A 89 1.73 -2.67 6.42
C GLY A 89 1.02 -2.67 7.78
N GLY A 90 0.01 -3.52 7.87
CA GLY A 90 -0.76 -3.80 9.07
C GLY A 90 -1.95 -2.88 9.31
N SER A 91 -2.73 -3.22 10.35
CA SER A 91 -3.96 -2.50 10.73
C SER A 91 -3.92 -1.97 12.15
N ILE A 92 -4.92 -1.15 12.50
CA ILE A 92 -5.16 -0.77 13.91
C ILE A 92 -5.43 -2.02 14.73
N ARG A 93 -4.84 -2.08 15.92
CA ARG A 93 -5.01 -3.19 16.86
C ARG A 93 -6.45 -3.23 17.38
N TYR A 94 -7.17 -4.26 17.01
CA TYR A 94 -8.55 -4.52 17.45
C TYR A 94 -8.67 -5.78 18.30
N ASN A 95 -7.65 -6.65 18.30
CA ASN A 95 -7.57 -7.85 19.14
C ASN A 95 -6.13 -8.06 19.67
N ASN A 96 -5.93 -9.11 20.48
CA ASN A 96 -4.63 -9.42 21.10
C ASN A 96 -3.93 -10.62 20.42
N ARG A 97 -4.12 -10.85 19.12
CA ARG A 97 -3.39 -11.91 18.41
C ARG A 97 -1.93 -11.50 18.24
N GLU A 98 -1.02 -12.31 18.76
CA GLU A 98 0.43 -12.06 18.70
C GLU A 98 1.00 -12.21 17.29
N ASP A 99 0.41 -13.09 16.47
CA ASP A 99 0.88 -13.40 15.10
C ASP A 99 0.37 -12.41 14.05
N SER A 100 -0.30 -11.33 14.45
CA SER A 100 -0.87 -10.38 13.52
C SER A 100 -0.01 -9.11 13.39
N PHE A 101 -0.03 -8.50 12.20
CA PHE A 101 0.56 -7.18 11.99
C PHE A 101 -0.45 -6.09 12.40
N GLN A 102 -0.72 -5.99 13.70
CA GLN A 102 -1.62 -5.00 14.26
C GLN A 102 -0.87 -4.02 15.16
N TYR A 103 -1.12 -2.75 14.97
CA TYR A 103 -0.39 -1.68 15.63
C TYR A 103 -1.34 -0.68 16.29
N THR A 104 -0.92 -0.13 17.41
CA THR A 104 -1.55 1.08 17.96
C THR A 104 -1.16 2.28 17.09
N GLU A 105 -1.94 3.36 17.13
CA GLU A 105 -1.61 4.63 16.48
C GLU A 105 -0.19 5.12 16.86
N ARG A 106 0.20 4.94 18.15
CA ARG A 106 1.52 5.32 18.63
C ARG A 106 2.65 4.50 18.01
N GLU A 107 2.46 3.20 17.82
CA GLU A 107 3.42 2.30 17.17
C GLU A 107 3.55 2.65 15.69
N MET A 108 2.43 2.83 14.99
CA MET A 108 2.43 3.23 13.59
C MET A 108 3.12 4.59 13.39
N ARG A 109 2.82 5.57 14.23
CA ARG A 109 3.49 6.88 14.21
C ARG A 109 5.01 6.79 14.42
N ARG A 110 5.50 5.83 15.20
CA ARG A 110 6.95 5.56 15.33
C ARG A 110 7.54 4.96 14.05
N ARG A 111 6.82 4.06 13.39
CA ARG A 111 7.22 3.48 12.08
C ARG A 111 7.33 4.57 11.04
N VAL A 112 6.33 5.42 10.91
CA VAL A 112 6.33 6.61 10.04
C VAL A 112 7.57 7.49 10.29
N ARG A 113 7.84 7.83 11.56
CA ARG A 113 9.00 8.69 11.93
C ARG A 113 10.35 8.08 11.54
N LYS A 114 10.50 6.75 11.60
CA LYS A 114 11.74 6.07 11.18
C LYS A 114 11.99 6.22 9.67
N LEU A 115 10.93 6.26 8.87
CA LEU A 115 11.02 6.39 7.43
C LEU A 115 11.28 7.84 6.95
N TRP A 116 11.02 8.81 7.80
CA TRP A 116 11.16 10.23 7.49
C TRP A 116 12.52 10.60 6.88
N ARG A 117 13.62 10.13 7.49
CA ARG A 117 14.97 10.42 6.98
C ARG A 117 15.20 9.81 5.60
N LYS A 118 14.72 8.57 5.37
CA LYS A 118 14.85 7.91 4.08
C LYS A 118 14.04 8.64 3.00
N ALA A 119 12.80 9.03 3.31
CA ALA A 119 11.96 9.80 2.42
C ALA A 119 12.62 11.13 2.02
N HIS A 120 13.19 11.86 2.98
CA HIS A 120 13.93 13.10 2.69
C HIS A 120 15.18 12.86 1.85
N HIS A 121 15.94 11.81 2.13
CA HIS A 121 17.15 11.49 1.37
C HIS A 121 16.86 11.24 -0.12
N VAL A 122 15.76 10.54 -0.42
CA VAL A 122 15.36 10.27 -1.83
C VAL A 122 14.55 11.42 -2.47
N GLY A 123 14.33 12.51 -1.75
CA GLY A 123 13.62 13.69 -2.29
C GLY A 123 12.10 13.56 -2.25
N GLY A 124 11.52 12.80 -1.30
CA GLY A 124 10.09 12.65 -1.08
C GLY A 124 9.52 11.29 -1.39
N ILE A 125 8.22 11.20 -1.40
CA ILE A 125 7.48 10.01 -1.82
C ILE A 125 6.49 10.38 -2.93
N ASP A 126 6.32 9.50 -3.90
CA ASP A 126 5.37 9.62 -4.98
C ASP A 126 4.11 8.80 -4.72
N LEU A 127 4.29 7.65 -4.07
CA LEU A 127 3.25 6.70 -3.76
C LEU A 127 3.38 6.22 -2.30
N LEU A 128 2.28 6.30 -1.57
CA LEU A 128 2.12 5.65 -0.27
C LEU A 128 1.40 4.32 -0.47
N LEU A 129 2.05 3.21 -0.11
CA LEU A 129 1.51 1.86 -0.16
C LEU A 129 1.25 1.38 1.27
N THR A 130 0.00 1.11 1.61
CA THR A 130 -0.34 0.62 2.95
C THR A 130 -1.33 -0.55 2.89
N HIS A 131 -1.49 -1.26 4.01
CA HIS A 131 -2.61 -2.17 4.15
C HIS A 131 -3.87 -1.40 4.58
N SER A 132 -3.84 -0.74 5.73
CA SER A 132 -4.96 0.07 6.21
C SER A 132 -5.08 1.42 5.51
N PRO A 133 -6.30 1.98 5.40
CA PRO A 133 -6.54 3.35 4.96
C PRO A 133 -6.08 4.39 5.99
N ALA A 134 -6.19 5.68 5.64
CA ALA A 134 -6.09 6.78 6.58
C ALA A 134 -7.43 7.01 7.31
N ALA A 135 -7.38 7.48 8.54
CA ALA A 135 -8.58 7.74 9.33
C ALA A 135 -9.51 8.75 8.63
N GLY A 136 -10.77 8.41 8.49
CA GLY A 136 -11.78 9.23 7.81
C GLY A 136 -11.64 9.27 6.28
N LEU A 137 -10.83 8.40 5.68
CA LEU A 137 -10.59 8.33 4.25
C LEU A 137 -10.67 6.88 3.77
N ASN A 138 -11.82 6.47 3.26
CA ASN A 138 -12.13 5.08 2.89
C ASN A 138 -12.01 4.06 4.04
N ASP A 139 -12.04 4.51 5.30
CA ASP A 139 -12.01 3.64 6.46
C ASP A 139 -13.43 3.21 6.89
N GLY A 140 -13.51 2.13 7.69
CA GLY A 140 -14.77 1.64 8.23
C GLY A 140 -15.18 2.33 9.53
N ASN A 141 -16.44 2.14 9.92
CA ASN A 141 -16.96 2.69 11.18
C ASN A 141 -16.66 1.81 12.41
N ASP A 142 -16.35 0.55 12.20
CA ASP A 142 -16.03 -0.39 13.27
C ASP A 142 -14.54 -0.32 13.64
N ARG A 143 -14.20 -0.90 14.80
CA ARG A 143 -12.84 -0.83 15.34
C ARG A 143 -11.79 -1.52 14.47
N ALA A 144 -12.16 -2.59 13.77
CA ALA A 144 -11.22 -3.37 12.98
C ALA A 144 -10.79 -2.63 11.70
N HIS A 145 -11.73 -1.89 11.09
CA HIS A 145 -11.52 -1.21 9.81
C HIS A 145 -11.24 0.30 9.94
N LYS A 146 -10.96 0.79 11.15
CA LYS A 146 -10.47 2.17 11.34
C LYS A 146 -9.12 2.37 10.67
N GLY A 147 -8.97 3.51 9.99
CA GLY A 147 -7.70 3.95 9.44
C GLY A 147 -6.78 4.60 10.48
N PHE A 148 -5.50 4.74 10.15
CA PHE A 148 -4.52 5.42 10.98
C PHE A 148 -4.59 6.94 10.80
N ALA A 149 -4.65 7.69 11.90
CA ALA A 149 -4.63 9.15 11.87
C ALA A 149 -3.28 9.71 11.38
N CYS A 150 -2.17 9.07 11.73
CA CYS A 150 -0.84 9.48 11.27
C CYS A 150 -0.64 9.36 9.74
N PHE A 151 -1.47 8.62 9.03
CA PHE A 151 -1.43 8.61 7.57
C PHE A 151 -1.99 9.92 6.98
N ASN A 152 -2.92 10.57 7.67
CA ASN A 152 -3.34 11.92 7.27
C ASN A 152 -2.18 12.91 7.36
N ASP A 153 -1.37 12.83 8.44
CA ASP A 153 -0.17 13.67 8.59
C ASP A 153 0.83 13.42 7.43
N LEU A 154 1.01 12.15 7.00
CA LEU A 154 1.84 11.80 5.84
C LEU A 154 1.31 12.41 4.54
N LEU A 155 -0.01 12.31 4.32
CA LEU A 155 -0.63 12.86 3.12
C LEU A 155 -0.48 14.39 3.06
N GLU A 156 -0.57 15.06 4.20
CA GLU A 156 -0.39 16.51 4.28
C GLU A 156 1.08 16.92 4.08
N GLU A 157 2.02 16.20 4.69
CA GLU A 157 3.45 16.53 4.66
C GLU A 157 4.09 16.23 3.30
N TYR A 158 3.89 15.02 2.76
CA TYR A 158 4.57 14.56 1.55
C TYR A 158 3.76 14.79 0.27
N GLN A 159 2.45 14.93 0.39
CA GLN A 159 1.53 15.10 -0.74
C GLN A 159 1.82 14.08 -1.87
N PRO A 160 1.89 12.76 -1.57
CA PRO A 160 2.10 11.76 -2.60
C PRO A 160 1.01 11.88 -3.66
N LYS A 161 1.32 11.62 -4.92
CA LYS A 161 0.29 11.64 -5.97
C LYS A 161 -0.68 10.48 -5.84
N TRP A 162 -0.22 9.35 -5.28
CA TRP A 162 -1.02 8.15 -5.11
C TRP A 162 -0.92 7.63 -3.69
N PHE A 163 -2.06 7.21 -3.16
CA PHE A 163 -2.19 6.47 -1.93
C PHE A 163 -2.97 5.18 -2.24
N VAL A 164 -2.31 4.03 -2.15
CA VAL A 164 -2.89 2.71 -2.45
C VAL A 164 -3.00 1.91 -1.15
N HIS A 165 -4.19 1.43 -0.85
CA HIS A 165 -4.48 0.66 0.36
C HIS A 165 -5.47 -0.47 0.10
N GLY A 166 -5.60 -1.41 1.04
CA GLY A 166 -6.57 -2.49 1.09
C GLY A 166 -7.43 -2.43 2.34
N HIS A 167 -7.56 -3.57 3.02
CA HIS A 167 -8.17 -3.80 4.32
C HIS A 167 -9.70 -3.59 4.39
N VAL A 168 -10.23 -2.56 3.77
CA VAL A 168 -11.67 -2.28 3.77
C VAL A 168 -12.28 -2.82 2.49
N HIS A 169 -13.01 -3.92 2.61
CA HIS A 169 -13.61 -4.55 1.44
C HIS A 169 -14.76 -3.70 0.88
N LEU A 170 -14.78 -3.50 -0.42
CA LEU A 170 -15.78 -2.66 -1.09
C LEU A 170 -17.21 -3.21 -1.01
N ASN A 171 -17.40 -4.47 -0.65
CA ASN A 171 -18.71 -5.07 -0.45
C ASN A 171 -19.31 -4.80 0.94
N TYR A 172 -18.53 -4.23 1.88
CA TYR A 172 -19.03 -3.88 3.21
C TYR A 172 -19.95 -2.66 3.21
N ASP A 173 -19.67 -1.70 2.33
CA ASP A 173 -20.55 -0.53 2.14
C ASP A 173 -20.52 -0.12 0.66
N ALA A 174 -21.66 -0.18 -0.01
CA ALA A 174 -21.83 0.22 -1.40
C ALA A 174 -21.50 1.69 -1.68
N LYS A 175 -21.35 2.51 -0.64
CA LYS A 175 -20.98 3.94 -0.74
C LYS A 175 -19.48 4.17 -0.72
N LEU A 176 -18.67 3.15 -0.36
CA LEU A 176 -17.21 3.31 -0.36
C LEU A 176 -16.69 3.37 -1.80
N PRO A 177 -16.10 4.49 -2.22
CA PRO A 177 -15.56 4.60 -3.56
C PRO A 177 -14.26 3.81 -3.65
N ARG A 178 -14.06 3.07 -4.75
CA ARG A 178 -12.77 2.44 -5.06
C ARG A 178 -11.67 3.49 -5.26
N VAL A 179 -12.01 4.60 -5.90
CA VAL A 179 -11.09 5.71 -6.16
C VAL A 179 -11.72 7.01 -5.69
N CYS A 180 -10.97 7.75 -4.89
CA CYS A 180 -11.35 9.10 -4.50
C CYS A 180 -10.11 10.02 -4.50
N THR A 181 -10.29 11.28 -4.18
CA THR A 181 -9.18 12.24 -4.09
C THR A 181 -9.20 12.97 -2.75
N ARG A 182 -8.01 13.23 -2.21
CA ARG A 182 -7.84 14.10 -1.05
C ARG A 182 -6.68 15.07 -1.31
N GLY A 183 -6.99 16.35 -1.38
CA GLY A 183 -5.99 17.33 -1.85
C GLY A 183 -5.51 16.97 -3.25
N GLY A 184 -4.19 16.86 -3.45
CA GLY A 184 -3.58 16.44 -4.72
C GLY A 184 -3.32 14.94 -4.83
N THR A 185 -3.77 14.12 -3.86
CA THR A 185 -3.54 12.67 -3.80
C THR A 185 -4.74 11.91 -4.34
N THR A 186 -4.51 11.01 -5.31
CA THR A 186 -5.46 9.99 -5.73
C THR A 186 -5.37 8.81 -4.76
N VAL A 187 -6.49 8.46 -4.13
CA VAL A 187 -6.61 7.36 -3.16
C VAL A 187 -7.29 6.19 -3.83
N ILE A 188 -6.68 5.02 -3.74
CA ILE A 188 -7.11 3.79 -4.42
C ILE A 188 -7.26 2.67 -3.39
N ASN A 189 -8.46 2.10 -3.30
CA ASN A 189 -8.71 0.86 -2.59
C ASN A 189 -8.44 -0.32 -3.54
N ALA A 190 -7.43 -1.13 -3.21
CA ALA A 190 -6.92 -2.23 -4.02
C ALA A 190 -7.68 -3.55 -3.84
N THR A 191 -8.72 -3.61 -3.00
CA THR A 191 -9.46 -4.86 -2.71
C THR A 191 -9.74 -5.66 -3.97
N GLU A 192 -9.36 -6.94 -3.95
CA GLU A 192 -9.30 -7.87 -5.06
C GLU A 192 -8.23 -7.46 -6.08
N ARG A 193 -8.55 -6.55 -6.99
CA ARG A 193 -7.61 -6.00 -7.98
C ARG A 193 -8.10 -4.67 -8.55
N TYR A 194 -7.13 -3.82 -8.89
CA TYR A 194 -7.37 -2.58 -9.63
C TYR A 194 -6.17 -2.22 -10.50
N VAL A 195 -6.40 -1.89 -11.75
CA VAL A 195 -5.34 -1.44 -12.68
C VAL A 195 -5.46 0.06 -12.89
N PHE A 196 -4.34 0.77 -12.78
CA PHE A 196 -4.27 2.20 -13.03
C PHE A 196 -2.96 2.56 -13.73
N GLU A 197 -2.94 3.71 -14.36
CA GLU A 197 -1.77 4.22 -15.06
C GLU A 197 -1.24 5.47 -14.38
N ILE A 198 0.08 5.58 -14.35
CA ILE A 198 0.78 6.76 -13.86
C ILE A 198 1.76 7.25 -14.94
N PRO A 199 2.03 8.56 -15.02
CA PRO A 199 3.14 9.05 -15.83
C PRO A 199 4.45 8.40 -15.40
N ASP A 200 5.37 8.21 -16.35
CA ASP A 200 6.70 7.72 -16.00
C ASP A 200 7.38 8.71 -15.05
N PRO A 201 7.90 8.22 -13.91
CA PRO A 201 8.51 9.10 -12.94
C PRO A 201 9.75 9.78 -13.51
N ASP A 202 9.89 11.06 -13.24
CA ASP A 202 11.14 11.77 -13.48
C ASP A 202 12.08 11.57 -12.28
N PRO A 203 13.18 10.80 -12.43
CA PRO A 203 14.11 10.50 -11.34
C PRO A 203 14.83 11.74 -10.82
N LEU A 204 14.87 12.84 -11.58
CA LEU A 204 15.50 14.12 -11.21
C LEU A 204 14.52 15.05 -10.49
N GLN A 205 13.23 14.78 -10.52
CA GLN A 205 12.22 15.62 -9.90
C GLN A 205 12.23 15.46 -8.37
N LYS A 206 12.92 16.38 -7.69
CA LYS A 206 12.79 16.51 -6.22
C LYS A 206 11.44 17.15 -5.90
N ARG A 207 10.63 16.50 -5.07
CA ARG A 207 9.40 17.11 -4.59
C ARG A 207 9.71 18.19 -3.56
N LYS A 208 9.02 19.33 -3.66
CA LYS A 208 9.06 20.34 -2.60
C LYS A 208 8.27 19.80 -1.41
N PHE A 209 8.93 19.63 -0.28
CA PHE A 209 8.24 19.39 0.98
C PHE A 209 7.65 20.69 1.50
N LEU A 210 6.46 20.63 2.01
CA LEU A 210 5.95 21.67 2.88
C LEU A 210 6.59 21.47 4.26
N TRP A 211 7.89 21.81 4.37
CA TRP A 211 8.51 21.78 5.67
C TRP A 211 8.19 23.07 6.44
N GLY A 212 7.78 22.88 7.70
CA GLY A 212 7.97 23.84 8.76
C GLY A 212 6.75 24.59 9.22
N SER A 213 5.69 23.90 9.51
CA SER A 213 4.86 24.34 10.65
C SER A 213 4.70 23.19 11.64
N ALA A 214 5.83 22.68 12.12
CA ALA A 214 5.82 21.97 13.39
C ALA A 214 5.24 22.93 14.42
N LYS A 215 3.97 22.74 14.77
CA LYS A 215 3.38 23.38 15.92
C LYS A 215 4.27 23.10 17.14
N LYS A 216 4.87 24.19 17.66
CA LYS A 216 5.51 24.22 18.97
C LYS A 216 4.52 23.77 20.04
#